data_8b427375f3ae97ab91c049e360590bc3
#
_entry.id   8b427375f3ae97ab91c049e360590bc3
#
_cell.length_a   1.000
_cell.length_b   1.000
_cell.length_c   1.000
_cell.angle_alpha   90.00
_cell.angle_beta   90.00
_cell.angle_gamma   90.00
#
_symmetry.space_group_name_H-M   'P 1'
#
loop_
_entity.id
_entity.type
_entity.pdbx_description
1 polymer ?
#
loop_
_entity_poly.entity_id
_entity_poly.type
_entity_poly.pdbx_seq_one_letter_code
_entity_poly.pdbx_strand_id
1 'polypeptide(L)'
;MSSLRSLLEARAGEGSLPGAVGLVARGEDVEVAAVGSLDTAATAPMARDSLFRIASLTKPVTAAATMTLIEDGLLALESPVARWLPELAAPVVVRTLSSPVDDVVPAERPITVEDLLTFRAGYGFPSDFSLPAVGLLFSELGQGPPKPQEIAAPDEWMAALARIPLLHQPGRAWLYNTCSDILGVLLARASGLSLPDLLAERVFEPLGMRDTGFAVPDGQLDRFTSYYRPAPGGAGAGEGGALELADAPDGQWSTLPAFPSGTGGLVSTADDWLAFGRMLLAEGAYEGGRLLSADSVRQMTTDHLTAEQREGGALFLEGQGWGFGGSVDVARLDPWNVPGRYGWIGGTGTAAHVVPATGTVTVLLTQREMASPTSPELMREFWTYAATR
;
A
#
# COMPACT_ATOMS: atom_id res chain seq x y z
N MET A 1 -15.81 -8.07 27.47
CA MET A 1 -14.97 -7.86 26.27
C MET A 1 -14.69 -6.38 26.16
N SER A 2 -13.47 -5.94 25.92
CA SER A 2 -13.14 -4.53 25.67
C SER A 2 -13.84 -4.07 24.39
N SER A 3 -14.26 -2.80 24.31
CA SER A 3 -14.76 -2.21 23.07
C SER A 3 -13.59 -1.82 22.17
N LEU A 4 -13.85 -1.61 20.87
CA LEU A 4 -12.85 -1.07 19.95
C LEU A 4 -12.25 0.24 20.47
N ARG A 5 -13.11 1.12 21.00
CA ARG A 5 -12.69 2.37 21.62
C ARG A 5 -11.71 2.15 22.78
N SER A 6 -12.03 1.23 23.72
CA SER A 6 -11.16 0.96 24.87
C SER A 6 -9.80 0.40 24.46
N LEU A 7 -9.74 -0.39 23.39
CA LEU A 7 -8.48 -0.91 22.83
C LEU A 7 -7.60 0.25 22.31
N LEU A 8 -8.18 1.15 21.52
CA LEU A 8 -7.44 2.28 20.95
C LEU A 8 -7.06 3.33 22.02
N GLU A 9 -7.96 3.61 22.99
CA GLU A 9 -7.70 4.54 24.09
C GLU A 9 -6.52 4.09 24.98
N ALA A 10 -6.36 2.79 25.20
CA ALA A 10 -5.24 2.27 25.96
C ALA A 10 -3.90 2.67 25.31
N ARG A 11 -3.79 2.58 23.99
CA ARG A 11 -2.57 2.93 23.24
C ARG A 11 -2.35 4.45 23.11
N ALA A 12 -3.44 5.22 22.90
CA ALA A 12 -3.37 6.67 22.87
C ALA A 12 -2.97 7.26 24.24
N GLY A 13 -3.46 6.66 25.34
CA GLY A 13 -3.17 7.09 26.71
C GLY A 13 -1.68 6.91 27.12
N GLU A 14 -0.94 6.02 26.48
CA GLU A 14 0.49 5.80 26.71
C GLU A 14 1.39 6.88 26.07
N GLY A 15 0.81 7.86 25.35
CA GLY A 15 1.54 8.95 24.68
C GLY A 15 2.33 8.51 23.44
N SER A 16 2.24 7.25 23.07
CA SER A 16 2.94 6.68 21.90
C SER A 16 2.18 6.85 20.58
N LEU A 17 0.90 7.25 20.66
CA LEU A 17 -0.01 7.41 19.53
C LEU A 17 -0.85 8.67 19.74
N PRO A 18 -0.69 9.73 18.92
CA PRO A 18 -1.50 10.95 19.07
C PRO A 18 -2.99 10.70 18.88
N GLY A 19 -3.34 9.85 17.91
CA GLY A 19 -4.70 9.45 17.66
C GLY A 19 -4.84 8.33 16.65
N ALA A 20 -6.02 7.76 16.57
CA ALA A 20 -6.35 6.70 15.63
C ALA A 20 -7.83 6.67 15.27
N VAL A 21 -8.14 6.12 14.09
CA VAL A 21 -9.48 5.68 13.71
C VAL A 21 -9.42 4.18 13.43
N GLY A 22 -10.23 3.42 14.16
CA GLY A 22 -10.48 2.00 13.92
C GLY A 22 -11.90 1.76 13.44
N LEU A 23 -12.06 0.91 12.43
CA LEU A 23 -13.35 0.53 11.86
C LEU A 23 -13.39 -0.99 11.67
N VAL A 24 -14.47 -1.62 12.13
CA VAL A 24 -14.80 -3.02 11.86
C VAL A 24 -16.23 -3.06 11.32
N ALA A 25 -16.37 -3.50 10.07
CA ALA A 25 -17.68 -3.65 9.43
C ALA A 25 -17.95 -5.12 9.11
N ARG A 26 -19.18 -5.58 9.39
CA ARG A 26 -19.68 -6.91 9.01
C ARG A 26 -21.10 -6.79 8.48
N GLY A 27 -21.27 -6.97 7.18
CA GLY A 27 -22.51 -6.61 6.51
C GLY A 27 -22.82 -5.14 6.70
N GLU A 28 -24.02 -4.84 7.22
CA GLU A 28 -24.47 -3.46 7.50
C GLU A 28 -24.00 -2.95 8.89
N ASP A 29 -23.57 -3.84 9.79
CA ASP A 29 -23.08 -3.44 11.10
C ASP A 29 -21.69 -2.82 10.98
N VAL A 30 -21.52 -1.58 11.44
CA VAL A 30 -20.25 -0.83 11.38
C VAL A 30 -19.92 -0.29 12.77
N GLU A 31 -18.89 -0.84 13.41
CA GLU A 31 -18.31 -0.30 14.63
C GLU A 31 -17.14 0.63 14.27
N VAL A 32 -17.19 1.89 14.74
CA VAL A 32 -16.13 2.87 14.53
C VAL A 32 -15.71 3.48 15.86
N ALA A 33 -14.42 3.63 16.06
CA ALA A 33 -13.85 4.38 17.18
C ALA A 33 -12.79 5.35 16.64
N ALA A 34 -12.99 6.64 16.94
CA ALA A 34 -11.99 7.69 16.78
C ALA A 34 -11.51 8.11 18.16
N VAL A 35 -10.21 8.11 18.40
CA VAL A 35 -9.57 8.41 19.70
C VAL A 35 -8.38 9.33 19.54
N GLY A 36 -8.08 10.13 20.57
CA GLY A 36 -6.96 11.07 20.57
C GLY A 36 -7.21 12.31 19.71
N SER A 37 -6.17 12.84 19.10
CA SER A 37 -6.16 14.12 18.42
C SER A 37 -5.46 14.05 17.06
N LEU A 38 -5.67 15.08 16.21
CA LEU A 38 -5.03 15.19 14.89
C LEU A 38 -3.54 15.41 14.99
N ASP A 39 -3.03 15.82 16.16
CA ASP A 39 -1.61 16.04 16.43
C ASP A 39 -1.26 15.85 17.93
N THR A 40 0.03 15.88 18.25
CA THR A 40 0.54 15.77 19.63
C THR A 40 0.25 16.99 20.50
N ALA A 41 -0.10 18.15 19.90
CA ALA A 41 -0.49 19.36 20.63
C ALA A 41 -1.98 19.36 21.00
N ALA A 42 -2.73 18.35 20.58
CA ALA A 42 -4.18 18.21 20.80
C ALA A 42 -4.98 19.42 20.26
N THR A 43 -4.59 19.93 19.08
CA THR A 43 -5.23 21.11 18.46
C THR A 43 -6.67 20.85 18.07
N ALA A 44 -6.98 19.62 17.64
CA ALA A 44 -8.33 19.18 17.30
C ALA A 44 -8.52 17.70 17.63
N PRO A 45 -9.71 17.27 18.04
CA PRO A 45 -9.99 15.86 18.32
C PRO A 45 -9.95 15.03 17.02
N MET A 46 -9.52 13.77 17.14
CA MET A 46 -9.68 12.79 16.08
C MET A 46 -11.16 12.52 15.80
N ALA A 47 -11.55 12.51 14.54
CA ALA A 47 -12.90 12.25 14.09
C ALA A 47 -12.97 11.07 13.11
N ARG A 48 -14.14 10.50 12.88
CA ARG A 48 -14.37 9.38 11.95
C ARG A 48 -13.90 9.71 10.52
N ASP A 49 -14.09 10.96 10.12
CA ASP A 49 -13.78 11.51 8.81
C ASP A 49 -12.41 12.20 8.75
N SER A 50 -11.56 12.02 9.76
CA SER A 50 -10.17 12.48 9.71
C SER A 50 -9.41 11.84 8.54
N LEU A 51 -8.59 12.65 7.88
CA LEU A 51 -7.78 12.26 6.72
C LEU A 51 -6.42 11.73 7.17
N PHE A 52 -5.97 10.67 6.53
CA PHE A 52 -4.70 10.03 6.82
C PHE A 52 -3.87 9.78 5.56
N ARG A 53 -2.56 9.81 5.69
CA ARG A 53 -1.62 9.26 4.71
C ARG A 53 -1.73 7.75 4.80
N ILE A 54 -2.33 7.10 3.79
CA ILE A 54 -2.62 5.66 3.87
C ILE A 54 -1.45 4.79 3.37
N ALA A 55 -0.40 5.43 2.87
CA ALA A 55 0.81 4.74 2.39
C ALA A 55 0.47 3.52 1.51
N SER A 56 1.02 2.35 1.85
CA SER A 56 0.91 1.14 1.01
C SER A 56 -0.49 0.56 0.87
N LEU A 57 -1.50 1.09 1.55
CA LEU A 57 -2.91 0.80 1.24
C LEU A 57 -3.33 1.36 -0.15
N THR A 58 -2.49 2.18 -0.77
CA THR A 58 -2.59 2.60 -2.18
C THR A 58 -2.48 1.42 -3.15
N LYS A 59 -1.66 0.41 -2.84
CA LYS A 59 -1.33 -0.71 -3.74
C LYS A 59 -2.55 -1.53 -4.20
N PRO A 60 -3.48 -1.94 -3.33
CA PRO A 60 -4.73 -2.61 -3.75
C PRO A 60 -5.57 -1.75 -4.70
N VAL A 61 -5.60 -0.42 -4.49
CA VAL A 61 -6.33 0.53 -5.35
C VAL A 61 -5.68 0.60 -6.74
N THR A 62 -4.36 0.73 -6.80
CA THR A 62 -3.59 0.69 -8.06
C THR A 62 -3.80 -0.63 -8.82
N ALA A 63 -3.83 -1.75 -8.09
CA ALA A 63 -4.11 -3.07 -8.68
C ALA A 63 -5.54 -3.14 -9.24
N ALA A 64 -6.54 -2.64 -8.51
CA ALA A 64 -7.93 -2.60 -8.98
C ALA A 64 -8.05 -1.76 -10.27
N ALA A 65 -7.42 -0.59 -10.32
CA ALA A 65 -7.38 0.23 -11.54
C ALA A 65 -6.67 -0.49 -12.70
N THR A 66 -5.63 -1.27 -12.43
CA THR A 66 -4.98 -2.11 -13.46
C THR A 66 -5.97 -3.13 -14.01
N MET A 67 -6.76 -3.77 -13.15
CA MET A 67 -7.76 -4.75 -13.56
C MET A 67 -8.88 -4.13 -14.40
N THR A 68 -9.29 -2.87 -14.14
CA THR A 68 -10.28 -2.20 -15.03
C THR A 68 -9.73 -2.02 -16.44
N LEU A 69 -8.45 -1.65 -16.59
CA LEU A 69 -7.83 -1.53 -17.93
C LEU A 69 -7.66 -2.90 -18.63
N ILE A 70 -7.49 -3.98 -17.84
CA ILE A 70 -7.47 -5.35 -18.39
C ILE A 70 -8.86 -5.74 -18.90
N GLU A 71 -9.91 -5.46 -18.13
CA GLU A 71 -11.31 -5.72 -18.56
C GLU A 71 -11.72 -4.91 -19.80
N ASP A 72 -11.21 -3.69 -19.93
CA ASP A 72 -11.38 -2.85 -21.12
C ASP A 72 -10.56 -3.34 -22.34
N GLY A 73 -9.67 -4.34 -22.16
CA GLY A 73 -8.80 -4.86 -23.22
C GLY A 73 -7.64 -3.94 -23.60
N LEU A 74 -7.36 -2.90 -22.80
CA LEU A 74 -6.20 -2.01 -22.98
C LEU A 74 -4.91 -2.68 -22.54
N LEU A 75 -4.99 -3.52 -21.52
CA LEU A 75 -3.90 -4.33 -20.97
C LEU A 75 -4.28 -5.82 -21.01
N ALA A 76 -3.29 -6.69 -20.90
CA ALA A 76 -3.45 -8.11 -20.57
C ALA A 76 -2.35 -8.53 -19.60
N LEU A 77 -2.59 -9.53 -18.77
CA LEU A 77 -1.62 -10.00 -17.77
C LEU A 77 -0.28 -10.39 -18.39
N GLU A 78 -0.32 -11.06 -19.53
CA GLU A 78 0.85 -11.54 -20.26
C GLU A 78 1.53 -10.46 -21.13
N SER A 79 0.93 -9.28 -21.26
CA SER A 79 1.48 -8.21 -22.09
C SER A 79 2.84 -7.77 -21.58
N PRO A 80 3.88 -7.74 -22.45
CA PRO A 80 5.16 -7.11 -22.12
C PRO A 80 4.97 -5.64 -21.81
N VAL A 81 5.46 -5.20 -20.65
CA VAL A 81 5.31 -3.79 -20.20
C VAL A 81 6.03 -2.81 -21.12
N ALA A 82 7.03 -3.27 -21.85
CA ALA A 82 7.81 -2.47 -22.80
C ALA A 82 6.96 -1.79 -23.88
N ARG A 83 5.75 -2.27 -24.14
CA ARG A 83 4.81 -1.61 -25.05
C ARG A 83 4.48 -0.18 -24.62
N TRP A 84 4.39 0.08 -23.32
CA TRP A 84 4.06 1.38 -22.73
C TRP A 84 5.25 1.99 -21.98
N LEU A 85 6.20 1.13 -21.59
CA LEU A 85 7.41 1.47 -20.85
C LEU A 85 8.65 1.04 -21.67
N PRO A 86 8.97 1.73 -22.77
CA PRO A 86 10.09 1.36 -23.65
C PRO A 86 11.44 1.38 -22.91
N GLU A 87 11.57 2.10 -21.80
CA GLU A 87 12.74 2.10 -20.93
C GLU A 87 13.05 0.70 -20.36
N LEU A 88 12.03 -0.16 -20.25
CA LEU A 88 12.14 -1.54 -19.76
C LEU A 88 12.14 -2.60 -20.88
N ALA A 89 12.49 -2.21 -22.12
CA ALA A 89 12.47 -3.13 -23.27
C ALA A 89 13.58 -4.19 -23.20
N ALA A 90 14.72 -3.86 -22.60
CA ALA A 90 15.89 -4.76 -22.51
C ALA A 90 16.53 -4.65 -21.10
N PRO A 91 15.81 -5.05 -20.04
CA PRO A 91 16.35 -4.95 -18.68
C PRO A 91 17.52 -5.91 -18.49
N VAL A 92 18.46 -5.54 -17.63
CA VAL A 92 19.57 -6.38 -17.20
C VAL A 92 19.40 -6.79 -15.74
N VAL A 93 20.00 -7.90 -15.36
CA VAL A 93 19.90 -8.51 -14.03
C VAL A 93 21.29 -8.62 -13.43
N VAL A 94 21.49 -8.28 -12.17
CA VAL A 94 22.78 -8.53 -11.49
C VAL A 94 23.13 -10.02 -11.57
N ARG A 95 24.41 -10.34 -11.77
CA ARG A 95 24.85 -11.74 -11.90
C ARG A 95 24.60 -12.53 -10.63
N THR A 96 24.84 -11.92 -9.47
CA THR A 96 24.45 -12.39 -8.13
C THR A 96 23.93 -11.20 -7.34
N LEU A 97 23.17 -11.44 -6.28
CA LEU A 97 22.58 -10.37 -5.46
C LEU A 97 23.62 -9.39 -4.88
N SER A 98 24.81 -9.89 -4.56
CA SER A 98 25.95 -9.11 -4.03
C SER A 98 26.91 -8.59 -5.10
N SER A 99 26.66 -8.86 -6.39
CA SER A 99 27.50 -8.34 -7.48
C SER A 99 27.48 -6.80 -7.50
N PRO A 100 28.58 -6.16 -7.95
CA PRO A 100 28.53 -4.77 -8.39
C PRO A 100 27.40 -4.55 -9.41
N VAL A 101 26.81 -3.35 -9.39
CA VAL A 101 25.63 -3.04 -10.22
C VAL A 101 25.88 -3.04 -11.72
N ASP A 102 27.14 -3.05 -12.14
CA ASP A 102 27.61 -3.17 -13.52
C ASP A 102 27.96 -4.60 -13.94
N ASP A 103 28.04 -5.56 -13.00
CA ASP A 103 28.20 -6.99 -13.30
C ASP A 103 26.84 -7.64 -13.55
N VAL A 104 26.38 -7.56 -14.78
CA VAL A 104 25.02 -7.92 -15.17
C VAL A 104 24.96 -8.95 -16.29
N VAL A 105 23.80 -9.58 -16.41
CA VAL A 105 23.40 -10.44 -17.53
C VAL A 105 22.06 -9.94 -18.09
N PRO A 106 21.71 -10.23 -19.35
CA PRO A 106 20.37 -9.92 -19.87
C PRO A 106 19.26 -10.62 -19.09
N ALA A 107 18.08 -9.99 -19.02
CA ALA A 107 16.89 -10.68 -18.59
C ALA A 107 16.52 -11.82 -19.56
N GLU A 108 16.09 -12.97 -19.02
CA GLU A 108 15.73 -14.17 -19.80
C GLU A 108 14.41 -13.98 -20.59
N ARG A 109 13.55 -13.09 -20.14
CA ARG A 109 12.28 -12.74 -20.79
C ARG A 109 11.87 -11.30 -20.47
N PRO A 110 10.95 -10.72 -21.25
CA PRO A 110 10.35 -9.44 -20.90
C PRO A 110 9.61 -9.49 -19.55
N ILE A 111 9.52 -8.33 -18.89
CA ILE A 111 8.64 -8.10 -17.74
C ILE A 111 7.20 -8.00 -18.27
N THR A 112 6.24 -8.64 -17.60
CA THR A 112 4.81 -8.59 -17.94
C THR A 112 4.02 -7.75 -16.92
N VAL A 113 2.77 -7.42 -17.27
CA VAL A 113 1.83 -6.76 -16.34
C VAL A 113 1.58 -7.63 -15.10
N GLU A 114 1.47 -8.96 -15.27
CA GLU A 114 1.33 -9.89 -14.15
C GLU A 114 2.54 -9.86 -13.21
N ASP A 115 3.77 -9.76 -13.75
CA ASP A 115 4.97 -9.64 -12.91
C ASP A 115 4.92 -8.40 -12.02
N LEU A 116 4.39 -7.28 -12.53
CA LEU A 116 4.22 -6.05 -11.75
C LEU A 116 3.13 -6.23 -10.68
N LEU A 117 1.96 -6.76 -11.03
CA LEU A 117 0.84 -6.98 -10.10
C LEU A 117 1.22 -7.93 -8.96
N THR A 118 2.02 -8.95 -9.26
CA THR A 118 2.45 -9.98 -8.31
C THR A 118 3.79 -9.68 -7.65
N PHE A 119 4.41 -8.51 -7.92
CA PHE A 119 5.71 -8.09 -7.38
C PHE A 119 6.86 -9.04 -7.71
N ARG A 120 6.84 -9.63 -8.91
CA ARG A 120 7.85 -10.54 -9.42
C ARG A 120 8.64 -9.99 -10.60
N ALA A 121 8.59 -8.69 -10.84
CA ALA A 121 9.30 -8.06 -11.97
C ALA A 121 10.84 -8.06 -11.83
N GLY A 122 11.36 -8.29 -10.62
CA GLY A 122 12.79 -8.26 -10.33
C GLY A 122 13.27 -6.93 -9.76
N TYR A 123 12.42 -5.90 -9.66
CA TYR A 123 12.64 -4.64 -8.93
C TYR A 123 11.94 -4.66 -7.58
N GLY A 124 12.57 -4.11 -6.56
CA GLY A 124 11.97 -3.92 -5.25
C GLY A 124 12.89 -4.28 -4.09
N PHE A 125 12.32 -4.29 -2.89
CA PHE A 125 13.05 -4.58 -1.65
C PHE A 125 12.99 -6.07 -1.31
N PRO A 126 14.14 -6.74 -1.24
CA PRO A 126 14.30 -8.06 -0.62
C PRO A 126 14.34 -7.92 0.91
N SER A 127 14.50 -9.04 1.62
CA SER A 127 14.74 -9.01 3.07
C SER A 127 16.10 -8.41 3.48
N ASP A 128 17.08 -8.35 2.57
CA ASP A 128 18.39 -7.71 2.78
C ASP A 128 18.49 -6.37 2.06
N PHE A 129 18.39 -5.28 2.82
CA PHE A 129 18.50 -3.92 2.29
C PHE A 129 19.93 -3.45 2.01
N SER A 130 20.96 -4.23 2.38
CA SER A 130 22.38 -3.86 2.19
C SER A 130 22.91 -4.14 0.77
N LEU A 131 22.12 -4.78 -0.08
CA LEU A 131 22.49 -5.15 -1.43
C LEU A 131 22.75 -3.91 -2.32
N PRO A 132 23.81 -3.92 -3.17
CA PRO A 132 24.19 -2.74 -3.95
C PRO A 132 23.07 -2.15 -4.82
N ALA A 133 22.31 -2.99 -5.52
CA ALA A 133 21.21 -2.52 -6.37
C ALA A 133 20.03 -1.96 -5.55
N VAL A 134 19.80 -2.41 -4.32
CA VAL A 134 18.80 -1.86 -3.40
C VAL A 134 19.15 -0.43 -3.01
N GLY A 135 20.44 -0.14 -2.78
CA GLY A 135 20.92 1.22 -2.49
C GLY A 135 20.50 2.23 -3.56
N LEU A 136 20.48 1.83 -4.84
CA LEU A 136 20.04 2.69 -5.93
C LEU A 136 18.53 2.98 -5.91
N LEU A 137 17.69 2.10 -5.40
CA LEU A 137 16.25 2.37 -5.24
C LEU A 137 16.02 3.53 -4.26
N PHE A 138 16.86 3.65 -3.23
CA PHE A 138 16.81 4.77 -2.30
C PHE A 138 17.41 6.04 -2.88
N SER A 139 18.62 5.97 -3.44
CA SER A 139 19.36 7.17 -3.88
C SER A 139 18.84 7.78 -5.18
N GLU A 140 18.46 6.94 -6.17
CA GLU A 140 18.06 7.39 -7.50
C GLU A 140 16.55 7.56 -7.66
N LEU A 141 15.74 6.79 -6.93
CA LEU A 141 14.29 6.80 -7.06
C LEU A 141 13.57 7.40 -5.86
N GLY A 142 14.29 7.76 -4.79
CA GLY A 142 13.71 8.30 -3.57
C GLY A 142 12.79 7.32 -2.83
N GLN A 143 12.95 6.01 -3.05
CA GLN A 143 12.16 5.01 -2.35
C GLN A 143 12.65 4.86 -0.91
N GLY A 144 11.87 5.39 0.03
CA GLY A 144 12.22 5.43 1.46
C GLY A 144 11.07 6.07 2.26
N PRO A 145 11.38 6.77 3.35
CA PRO A 145 10.38 7.57 4.05
C PRO A 145 9.67 8.52 3.09
N PRO A 146 8.32 8.60 3.13
CA PRO A 146 7.55 9.23 2.08
C PRO A 146 7.78 10.75 2.01
N LYS A 147 8.25 11.21 0.86
CA LYS A 147 8.47 12.60 0.51
C LYS A 147 8.02 12.87 -0.92
N PRO A 148 6.72 12.82 -1.21
CA PRO A 148 6.19 12.83 -2.57
C PRO A 148 6.57 14.08 -3.36
N GLN A 149 6.78 15.24 -2.72
CA GLN A 149 7.19 16.46 -3.41
C GLN A 149 8.66 16.45 -3.89
N GLU A 150 9.49 15.52 -3.37
CA GLU A 150 10.91 15.41 -3.73
C GLU A 150 11.15 14.39 -4.85
N ILE A 151 10.13 13.65 -5.28
CA ILE A 151 10.28 12.61 -6.31
C ILE A 151 10.21 13.23 -7.71
N ALA A 152 11.14 12.83 -8.58
CA ALA A 152 11.20 13.27 -9.97
C ALA A 152 9.92 12.87 -10.75
N ALA A 153 9.57 13.66 -11.76
CA ALA A 153 8.41 13.38 -12.61
C ALA A 153 8.50 12.00 -13.29
N PRO A 154 7.38 11.38 -13.72
CA PRO A 154 7.33 9.98 -14.16
C PRO A 154 8.35 9.60 -15.24
N ASP A 155 8.59 10.45 -16.22
CA ASP A 155 9.55 10.16 -17.30
C ASP A 155 11.00 10.17 -16.81
N GLU A 156 11.36 11.10 -15.92
CA GLU A 156 12.68 11.16 -15.30
C GLU A 156 12.88 9.99 -14.33
N TRP A 157 11.83 9.66 -13.56
CA TRP A 157 11.84 8.53 -12.65
C TRP A 157 12.03 7.19 -13.41
N MET A 158 11.32 7.00 -14.54
CA MET A 158 11.46 5.81 -15.39
C MET A 158 12.85 5.75 -16.04
N ALA A 159 13.40 6.87 -16.47
CA ALA A 159 14.76 6.94 -16.99
C ALA A 159 15.82 6.60 -15.92
N ALA A 160 15.59 6.97 -14.66
CA ALA A 160 16.42 6.56 -13.53
C ALA A 160 16.30 5.06 -13.26
N LEU A 161 15.06 4.54 -13.17
CA LEU A 161 14.78 3.12 -12.95
C LEU A 161 15.48 2.23 -14.00
N ALA A 162 15.45 2.64 -15.28
CA ALA A 162 16.05 1.87 -16.38
C ALA A 162 17.58 1.69 -16.25
N ARG A 163 18.25 2.51 -15.45
CA ARG A 163 19.70 2.37 -15.16
C ARG A 163 19.98 1.41 -14.00
N ILE A 164 18.96 1.01 -13.26
CA ILE A 164 19.08 0.11 -12.11
C ILE A 164 18.88 -1.32 -12.61
N PRO A 165 19.82 -2.25 -12.38
CA PRO A 165 19.63 -3.64 -12.76
C PRO A 165 18.56 -4.29 -11.87
N LEU A 166 17.86 -5.27 -12.45
CA LEU A 166 16.99 -6.18 -11.68
C LEU A 166 17.83 -6.97 -10.67
N LEU A 167 17.26 -7.24 -9.51
CA LEU A 167 17.85 -8.15 -8.51
C LEU A 167 17.67 -9.61 -8.89
N HIS A 168 16.56 -9.94 -9.53
CA HIS A 168 16.23 -11.30 -9.97
C HIS A 168 15.66 -11.29 -11.39
N GLN A 169 15.78 -12.42 -12.08
CA GLN A 169 15.08 -12.65 -13.33
C GLN A 169 13.55 -12.46 -13.15
N PRO A 170 12.84 -11.87 -14.13
CA PRO A 170 11.39 -11.70 -14.04
C PRO A 170 10.67 -13.01 -13.74
N GLY A 171 9.77 -12.99 -12.77
CA GLY A 171 9.00 -14.14 -12.30
C GLY A 171 9.70 -15.01 -11.25
N ARG A 172 10.95 -14.77 -10.90
CA ARG A 172 11.72 -15.68 -10.01
C ARG A 172 11.54 -15.39 -8.54
N ALA A 173 11.50 -14.12 -8.14
CA ALA A 173 11.42 -13.74 -6.72
C ALA A 173 10.34 -12.67 -6.52
N TRP A 174 9.76 -12.66 -5.33
CA TRP A 174 8.91 -11.60 -4.84
C TRP A 174 9.77 -10.51 -4.19
N LEU A 175 9.59 -9.26 -4.62
CA LEU A 175 10.31 -8.09 -4.12
C LEU A 175 9.33 -6.96 -3.85
N TYR A 176 9.39 -6.41 -2.64
CA TYR A 176 8.40 -5.44 -2.18
C TYR A 176 8.55 -4.06 -2.83
N ASN A 177 7.45 -3.37 -3.01
CA ASN A 177 7.29 -1.93 -3.24
C ASN A 177 7.29 -1.47 -4.71
N THR A 178 8.43 -1.41 -5.38
CA THR A 178 8.70 -0.68 -6.64
C THR A 178 7.70 -0.95 -7.77
N CYS A 179 7.18 -2.18 -7.84
CA CYS A 179 6.29 -2.59 -8.92
C CYS A 179 5.00 -1.75 -9.04
N SER A 180 4.44 -1.27 -7.92
CA SER A 180 3.22 -0.45 -7.97
C SER A 180 3.47 0.98 -8.48
N ASP A 181 4.68 1.52 -8.31
CA ASP A 181 5.05 2.80 -8.94
C ASP A 181 5.21 2.63 -10.45
N ILE A 182 5.86 1.53 -10.88
CA ILE A 182 5.93 1.18 -12.31
C ILE A 182 4.53 0.99 -12.90
N LEU A 183 3.61 0.32 -12.17
CA LEU A 183 2.21 0.21 -12.56
C LEU A 183 1.55 1.58 -12.70
N GLY A 184 1.76 2.50 -11.77
CA GLY A 184 1.21 3.86 -11.84
C GLY A 184 1.59 4.57 -13.14
N VAL A 185 2.87 4.51 -13.54
CA VAL A 185 3.32 5.09 -14.81
C VAL A 185 2.76 4.33 -16.01
N LEU A 186 2.72 3.00 -15.95
CA LEU A 186 2.14 2.17 -17.02
C LEU A 186 0.67 2.50 -17.26
N LEU A 187 -0.10 2.61 -16.18
CA LEU A 187 -1.54 2.93 -16.23
C LEU A 187 -1.77 4.30 -16.88
N ALA A 188 -1.00 5.32 -16.48
CA ALA A 188 -1.13 6.64 -17.07
C ALA A 188 -0.83 6.63 -18.58
N ARG A 189 0.26 5.96 -19.00
CA ARG A 189 0.62 5.86 -20.42
C ARG A 189 -0.35 5.00 -21.24
N ALA A 190 -0.88 3.92 -20.65
CA ALA A 190 -1.82 3.02 -21.33
C ALA A 190 -3.20 3.65 -21.53
N SER A 191 -3.67 4.42 -20.55
CA SER A 191 -4.98 5.09 -20.61
C SER A 191 -4.94 6.44 -21.32
N GLY A 192 -3.77 7.12 -21.34
CA GLY A 192 -3.63 8.51 -21.78
C GLY A 192 -4.14 9.54 -20.77
N LEU A 193 -4.50 9.10 -19.56
CA LEU A 193 -4.90 9.95 -18.43
C LEU A 193 -3.74 10.10 -17.44
N SER A 194 -3.73 11.16 -16.63
CA SER A 194 -2.86 11.16 -15.45
C SER A 194 -3.28 10.07 -14.47
N LEU A 195 -2.36 9.55 -13.64
CA LEU A 195 -2.74 8.54 -12.64
C LEU A 195 -3.82 9.04 -11.67
N PRO A 196 -3.77 10.30 -11.16
CA PRO A 196 -4.86 10.85 -10.36
C PRO A 196 -6.23 10.83 -11.06
N ASP A 197 -6.27 11.30 -12.31
CA ASP A 197 -7.54 11.33 -13.08
C ASP A 197 -8.06 9.92 -13.37
N LEU A 198 -7.18 8.99 -13.71
CA LEU A 198 -7.55 7.60 -13.93
C LEU A 198 -8.14 6.96 -12.67
N LEU A 199 -7.50 7.13 -11.50
CA LEU A 199 -8.02 6.57 -10.26
C LEU A 199 -9.33 7.24 -9.83
N ALA A 200 -9.46 8.55 -10.05
CA ALA A 200 -10.70 9.28 -9.81
C ALA A 200 -11.84 8.70 -10.65
N GLU A 201 -11.68 8.64 -11.98
CA GLU A 201 -12.70 8.16 -12.91
C GLU A 201 -13.05 6.68 -12.69
N ARG A 202 -12.02 5.83 -12.49
CA ARG A 202 -12.21 4.38 -12.49
C ARG A 202 -12.50 3.77 -11.14
N VAL A 203 -12.12 4.44 -10.04
CA VAL A 203 -12.26 3.86 -8.69
C VAL A 203 -12.99 4.80 -7.75
N PHE A 204 -12.52 6.06 -7.60
CA PHE A 204 -13.01 6.90 -6.51
C PHE A 204 -14.42 7.41 -6.75
N GLU A 205 -14.72 7.95 -7.93
CA GLU A 205 -16.05 8.46 -8.26
C GLU A 205 -17.12 7.36 -8.24
N PRO A 206 -16.91 6.17 -8.88
CA PRO A 206 -17.87 5.08 -8.79
C PRO A 206 -18.17 4.62 -7.37
N LEU A 207 -17.15 4.54 -6.50
CA LEU A 207 -17.29 4.08 -5.12
C LEU A 207 -17.65 5.18 -4.13
N GLY A 208 -17.73 6.45 -4.56
CA GLY A 208 -18.03 7.58 -3.70
C GLY A 208 -16.89 7.93 -2.73
N MET A 209 -15.65 7.58 -3.03
CA MET A 209 -14.43 7.83 -2.23
C MET A 209 -13.95 9.28 -2.40
N ARG A 210 -14.69 10.23 -1.84
CA ARG A 210 -14.52 11.67 -2.10
C ARG A 210 -13.32 12.29 -1.40
N ASP A 211 -12.85 11.63 -0.36
CA ASP A 211 -11.73 12.08 0.48
C ASP A 211 -10.41 11.36 0.11
N THR A 212 -10.42 10.59 -0.99
CA THR A 212 -9.24 9.83 -1.43
C THR A 212 -8.56 10.48 -2.63
N GLY A 213 -7.25 10.69 -2.55
CA GLY A 213 -6.47 11.31 -3.62
C GLY A 213 -4.98 11.39 -3.31
N PHE A 214 -4.20 11.93 -4.24
CA PHE A 214 -2.74 12.14 -4.09
C PHE A 214 -2.37 13.46 -3.38
N ALA A 215 -3.35 14.25 -3.05
CA ALA A 215 -3.26 15.43 -2.20
C ALA A 215 -4.55 15.52 -1.36
N VAL A 216 -4.48 16.25 -0.27
CA VAL A 216 -5.66 16.56 0.53
C VAL A 216 -6.61 17.41 -0.31
N PRO A 217 -7.91 17.10 -0.35
CA PRO A 217 -8.89 17.92 -1.06
C PRO A 217 -8.88 19.39 -0.57
N ASP A 218 -9.17 20.32 -1.48
CA ASP A 218 -9.21 21.74 -1.18
C ASP A 218 -10.10 22.06 0.02
N GLY A 219 -9.57 22.86 0.95
CA GLY A 219 -10.28 23.28 2.16
C GLY A 219 -10.46 22.21 3.24
N GLN A 220 -9.78 21.06 3.14
CA GLN A 220 -9.90 19.93 4.08
C GLN A 220 -8.65 19.71 4.96
N LEU A 221 -7.70 20.64 4.97
CA LEU A 221 -6.47 20.52 5.77
C LEU A 221 -6.73 20.48 7.28
N ASP A 222 -7.84 21.03 7.73
CA ASP A 222 -8.31 21.01 9.12
C ASP A 222 -8.75 19.62 9.62
N ARG A 223 -9.01 18.67 8.68
CA ARG A 223 -9.30 17.27 8.98
C ARG A 223 -8.07 16.38 8.81
N PHE A 224 -6.95 16.91 8.28
CA PHE A 224 -5.76 16.13 7.96
C PHE A 224 -4.85 15.96 9.16
N THR A 225 -4.46 14.72 9.44
CA THR A 225 -3.60 14.39 10.57
C THR A 225 -2.15 14.83 10.35
N SER A 226 -1.45 15.25 11.40
CA SER A 226 0.01 15.30 11.39
C SER A 226 0.58 13.87 11.34
N TYR A 227 1.78 13.71 10.78
CA TYR A 227 2.45 12.41 10.66
C TYR A 227 3.75 12.41 11.47
N TYR A 228 3.97 11.35 12.22
CA TYR A 228 5.06 11.23 13.17
C TYR A 228 5.91 9.99 12.93
N ARG A 229 7.19 10.07 13.22
CA ARG A 229 8.10 8.94 13.28
C ARG A 229 8.71 8.80 14.67
N PRO A 230 9.20 7.63 15.04
CA PRO A 230 9.98 7.45 16.26
C PRO A 230 11.21 8.37 16.26
N ALA A 231 11.45 9.09 17.36
CA ALA A 231 12.60 9.98 17.49
C ALA A 231 13.91 9.17 17.49
N PRO A 232 14.99 9.64 16.81
CA PRO A 232 16.28 8.97 16.81
C PRO A 232 16.85 8.83 18.22
N GLY A 233 17.34 7.64 18.60
CA GLY A 233 18.04 7.40 19.87
C GLY A 233 17.17 7.37 21.13
N GLY A 234 15.84 7.41 21.00
CA GLY A 234 14.92 7.18 22.12
C GLY A 234 15.13 5.79 22.71
N ALA A 235 15.28 5.67 24.03
CA ALA A 235 15.30 4.39 24.73
C ALA A 235 13.96 3.69 24.49
N GLY A 236 13.96 2.65 23.68
CA GLY A 236 12.78 1.94 23.19
C GLY A 236 12.45 2.34 21.77
N ALA A 237 13.13 1.74 20.79
CA ALA A 237 12.69 1.69 19.39
C ALA A 237 11.34 0.91 19.24
N GLY A 238 10.69 0.55 20.36
CA GLY A 238 9.37 -0.03 20.45
C GLY A 238 8.27 1.04 20.42
N GLU A 239 7.03 0.59 20.51
CA GLU A 239 5.81 1.40 20.34
C GLU A 239 5.61 2.54 21.36
N GLY A 240 6.42 2.63 22.43
CA GLY A 240 6.35 3.65 23.50
C GLY A 240 7.36 4.80 23.41
N GLY A 241 8.14 4.94 22.32
CA GLY A 241 9.17 5.98 22.19
C GLY A 241 8.62 7.39 21.88
N ALA A 242 9.43 8.44 22.17
CA ALA A 242 9.12 9.81 21.79
C ALA A 242 8.88 9.92 20.26
N LEU A 243 8.02 10.85 19.89
CA LEU A 243 7.64 11.10 18.49
C LEU A 243 8.27 12.39 17.98
N GLU A 244 8.74 12.35 16.72
CA GLU A 244 9.19 13.51 15.97
C GLU A 244 8.20 13.76 14.82
N LEU A 245 7.82 15.02 14.60
CA LEU A 245 6.98 15.40 13.47
C LEU A 245 7.73 15.12 12.17
N ALA A 246 7.18 14.23 11.34
CA ALA A 246 7.73 13.87 10.04
C ALA A 246 7.10 14.69 8.92
N ASP A 247 5.79 14.98 9.01
CA ASP A 247 5.07 15.82 8.04
C ASP A 247 3.83 16.47 8.67
N ALA A 248 3.69 17.78 8.48
CA ALA A 248 2.57 18.58 8.95
C ALA A 248 1.39 18.52 7.95
N PRO A 249 0.16 18.94 8.34
CA PRO A 249 -0.99 18.96 7.43
C PRO A 249 -0.75 19.81 6.16
N ASP A 250 -0.03 20.90 6.26
CA ASP A 250 0.35 21.81 5.15
C ASP A 250 1.66 21.41 4.44
N GLY A 251 2.17 20.19 4.70
CA GLY A 251 3.41 19.66 4.15
C GLY A 251 3.25 18.94 2.81
N GLN A 252 3.85 17.75 2.73
CA GLN A 252 4.08 17.00 1.48
C GLN A 252 2.80 16.62 0.69
N TRP A 253 1.65 16.48 1.35
CA TRP A 253 0.35 16.13 0.72
C TRP A 253 -0.62 17.32 0.60
N SER A 254 -0.17 18.55 0.90
CA SER A 254 -1.02 19.75 0.73
C SER A 254 -1.24 20.13 -0.73
N THR A 255 -0.42 19.63 -1.65
CA THR A 255 -0.52 19.84 -3.09
C THR A 255 -0.21 18.54 -3.85
N LEU A 256 -0.70 18.45 -5.09
CA LEU A 256 -0.44 17.30 -5.96
C LEU A 256 1.06 17.19 -6.27
N PRO A 257 1.71 16.05 -6.01
CA PRO A 257 3.13 15.85 -6.33
C PRO A 257 3.34 15.65 -7.83
N ALA A 258 4.57 15.93 -8.29
CA ALA A 258 4.97 15.67 -9.68
C ALA A 258 4.91 14.18 -10.03
N PHE A 259 5.17 13.30 -9.05
CA PHE A 259 5.08 11.84 -9.16
C PHE A 259 3.98 11.30 -8.25
N PRO A 260 2.75 11.11 -8.75
CA PRO A 260 1.70 10.42 -8.02
C PRO A 260 2.07 8.94 -7.84
N SER A 261 2.50 8.55 -6.63
CA SER A 261 3.01 7.22 -6.37
C SER A 261 1.88 6.17 -6.29
N GLY A 262 1.86 5.22 -7.20
CA GLY A 262 0.97 4.06 -7.15
C GLY A 262 1.27 3.09 -6.00
N THR A 263 2.40 3.29 -5.34
CA THR A 263 2.87 2.50 -4.21
C THR A 263 2.35 3.00 -2.87
N GLY A 264 2.26 4.35 -2.69
CA GLY A 264 2.00 4.88 -1.34
C GLY A 264 1.54 6.32 -1.31
N GLY A 265 1.12 6.89 -2.44
CA GLY A 265 0.86 8.32 -2.57
C GLY A 265 -0.48 8.82 -2.02
N LEU A 266 -1.44 7.94 -1.73
CA LEU A 266 -2.80 8.35 -1.39
C LEU A 266 -2.95 8.84 0.06
N VAL A 267 -3.81 9.84 0.21
CA VAL A 267 -4.53 10.15 1.44
C VAL A 267 -5.93 9.56 1.35
N SER A 268 -6.58 9.25 2.49
CA SER A 268 -7.94 8.69 2.52
C SER A 268 -8.54 8.77 3.93
N THR A 269 -9.80 8.35 4.04
CA THR A 269 -10.53 8.14 5.30
C THR A 269 -10.87 6.66 5.52
N ALA A 270 -11.32 6.32 6.72
CA ALA A 270 -11.78 4.97 7.02
C ALA A 270 -13.03 4.58 6.22
N ASP A 271 -13.93 5.53 5.98
CA ASP A 271 -15.18 5.28 5.23
C ASP A 271 -14.91 5.09 3.72
N ASP A 272 -13.99 5.84 3.14
CA ASP A 272 -13.61 5.65 1.74
C ASP A 272 -12.98 4.27 1.53
N TRP A 273 -12.09 3.86 2.43
CA TRP A 273 -11.51 2.52 2.35
C TRP A 273 -12.53 1.41 2.63
N LEU A 274 -13.53 1.66 3.50
CA LEU A 274 -14.67 0.75 3.69
C LEU A 274 -15.46 0.56 2.39
N ALA A 275 -15.71 1.63 1.63
CA ALA A 275 -16.40 1.54 0.35
C ALA A 275 -15.62 0.65 -0.64
N PHE A 276 -14.30 0.83 -0.74
CA PHE A 276 -13.42 -0.04 -1.54
C PHE A 276 -13.45 -1.50 -1.03
N GLY A 277 -13.37 -1.72 0.28
CA GLY A 277 -13.44 -3.05 0.88
C GLY A 277 -14.78 -3.75 0.64
N ARG A 278 -15.89 -3.02 0.71
CA ARG A 278 -17.23 -3.56 0.40
C ARG A 278 -17.36 -3.97 -1.06
N MET A 279 -16.80 -3.19 -1.99
CA MET A 279 -16.74 -3.55 -3.40
C MET A 279 -16.00 -4.88 -3.60
N LEU A 280 -14.86 -5.08 -2.93
CA LEU A 280 -14.13 -6.35 -3.00
C LEU A 280 -14.95 -7.52 -2.43
N LEU A 281 -15.61 -7.34 -1.26
CA LEU A 281 -16.49 -8.36 -0.66
C LEU A 281 -17.70 -8.70 -1.53
N ALA A 282 -18.22 -7.71 -2.28
CA ALA A 282 -19.31 -7.89 -3.23
C ALA A 282 -18.84 -8.37 -4.61
N GLU A 283 -17.61 -8.94 -4.68
CA GLU A 283 -17.04 -9.47 -5.92
C GLU A 283 -17.06 -8.46 -7.07
N GLY A 284 -16.73 -7.21 -6.75
CA GLY A 284 -16.64 -6.10 -7.70
C GLY A 284 -17.91 -5.27 -7.89
N ALA A 285 -19.04 -5.65 -7.27
CA ALA A 285 -20.27 -4.87 -7.31
C ALA A 285 -20.26 -3.75 -6.27
N TYR A 286 -20.98 -2.66 -6.56
CA TYR A 286 -21.29 -1.57 -5.63
C TYR A 286 -22.70 -1.05 -5.92
N GLU A 287 -23.27 -0.16 -5.08
CA GLU A 287 -24.67 0.30 -5.20
C GLU A 287 -24.99 0.87 -6.60
N GLY A 288 -24.03 1.57 -7.24
CA GLY A 288 -24.20 2.20 -8.56
C GLY A 288 -23.94 1.27 -9.76
N GLY A 289 -23.46 0.03 -9.55
CA GLY A 289 -23.09 -0.85 -10.66
C GLY A 289 -22.02 -1.90 -10.31
N ARG A 290 -21.04 -2.03 -11.17
CA ARG A 290 -19.93 -2.98 -11.02
C ARG A 290 -18.63 -2.33 -11.48
N LEU A 291 -17.64 -2.33 -10.58
CA LEU A 291 -16.30 -1.81 -10.86
C LEU A 291 -15.44 -2.88 -11.57
N LEU A 292 -15.50 -4.11 -11.08
CA LEU A 292 -14.73 -5.26 -11.57
C LEU A 292 -15.63 -6.49 -11.70
N SER A 293 -15.29 -7.40 -12.58
CA SER A 293 -15.89 -8.73 -12.61
C SER A 293 -15.53 -9.54 -11.36
N ALA A 294 -16.37 -10.51 -11.01
CA ALA A 294 -16.05 -11.43 -9.91
C ALA A 294 -14.75 -12.20 -10.17
N ASP A 295 -14.42 -12.46 -11.43
CA ASP A 295 -13.17 -13.14 -11.81
C ASP A 295 -11.95 -12.26 -11.53
N SER A 296 -11.99 -10.99 -11.87
CA SER A 296 -10.93 -10.02 -11.57
C SER A 296 -10.71 -9.89 -10.07
N VAL A 297 -11.76 -9.77 -9.27
CA VAL A 297 -11.64 -9.72 -7.81
C VAL A 297 -11.03 -11.01 -7.26
N ARG A 298 -11.46 -12.17 -7.76
CA ARG A 298 -10.89 -13.46 -7.36
C ARG A 298 -9.40 -13.55 -7.69
N GLN A 299 -8.98 -13.10 -8.88
CA GLN A 299 -7.56 -13.04 -9.24
C GLN A 299 -6.79 -12.10 -8.31
N MET A 300 -7.32 -10.91 -8.02
CA MET A 300 -6.69 -9.97 -7.08
C MET A 300 -6.48 -10.57 -5.69
N THR A 301 -7.43 -11.36 -5.21
CA THR A 301 -7.47 -11.85 -3.83
C THR A 301 -6.96 -13.31 -3.67
N THR A 302 -6.35 -13.87 -4.70
CA THR A 302 -5.73 -15.20 -4.69
C THR A 302 -4.20 -15.08 -4.58
N ASP A 303 -3.57 -15.98 -3.82
CA ASP A 303 -2.12 -16.05 -3.73
C ASP A 303 -1.49 -16.55 -5.04
N HIS A 304 -0.55 -15.78 -5.61
CA HIS A 304 0.18 -16.09 -6.83
C HIS A 304 1.62 -16.54 -6.59
N LEU A 305 2.04 -16.67 -5.32
CA LEU A 305 3.42 -16.99 -4.98
C LEU A 305 3.65 -18.49 -4.75
N THR A 306 4.79 -18.96 -5.16
CA THR A 306 5.30 -20.26 -4.72
C THR A 306 5.73 -20.20 -3.26
N ALA A 307 5.90 -21.37 -2.62
CA ALA A 307 6.40 -21.45 -1.24
C ALA A 307 7.78 -20.77 -1.09
N GLU A 308 8.69 -20.98 -2.07
CA GLU A 308 10.01 -20.38 -2.09
C GLU A 308 9.96 -18.85 -2.19
N GLN A 309 9.06 -18.30 -3.01
CA GLN A 309 8.88 -16.86 -3.14
C GLN A 309 8.32 -16.24 -1.85
N ARG A 310 7.40 -16.93 -1.17
CA ARG A 310 6.89 -16.49 0.15
C ARG A 310 8.00 -16.50 1.21
N GLU A 311 8.83 -17.52 1.23
CA GLU A 311 9.98 -17.63 2.15
C GLU A 311 10.99 -16.49 1.89
N GLY A 312 11.33 -16.21 0.62
CA GLY A 312 12.20 -15.09 0.25
C GLY A 312 11.66 -13.73 0.69
N GLY A 313 10.33 -13.55 0.70
CA GLY A 313 9.62 -12.35 1.15
C GLY A 313 9.23 -12.32 2.64
N ALA A 314 9.70 -13.27 3.45
CA ALA A 314 9.21 -13.50 4.82
C ALA A 314 9.24 -12.26 5.73
N LEU A 315 10.23 -11.36 5.56
CA LEU A 315 10.33 -10.11 6.34
C LEU A 315 9.07 -9.24 6.23
N PHE A 316 8.46 -9.20 5.03
CA PHE A 316 7.27 -8.39 4.76
C PHE A 316 5.99 -9.22 4.87
N LEU A 317 6.02 -10.45 4.38
CA LEU A 317 4.82 -11.29 4.23
C LEU A 317 4.39 -11.97 5.54
N GLU A 318 5.28 -12.14 6.49
CA GLU A 318 4.99 -12.78 7.79
C GLU A 318 4.18 -14.09 7.65
N GLY A 319 4.51 -14.90 6.61
CA GLY A 319 3.85 -16.17 6.31
C GLY A 319 2.59 -16.08 5.42
N GLN A 320 2.22 -14.88 4.99
CA GLN A 320 1.17 -14.68 4.00
C GLN A 320 1.66 -14.94 2.58
N GLY A 321 0.72 -15.10 1.65
CA GLY A 321 0.94 -15.02 0.21
C GLY A 321 0.74 -13.60 -0.32
N TRP A 322 0.74 -13.46 -1.65
CA TRP A 322 0.52 -12.19 -2.34
C TRP A 322 -0.42 -12.35 -3.52
N GLY A 323 -1.48 -11.55 -3.53
CA GLY A 323 -2.37 -11.39 -4.66
C GLY A 323 -1.92 -10.27 -5.59
N PHE A 324 -2.85 -9.50 -6.15
CA PHE A 324 -2.53 -8.29 -6.90
C PHE A 324 -2.57 -7.08 -5.95
N GLY A 325 -1.40 -6.54 -5.63
CA GLY A 325 -1.25 -5.34 -4.80
C GLY A 325 -1.54 -5.50 -3.31
N GLY A 326 -1.81 -6.70 -2.81
CA GLY A 326 -2.09 -6.98 -1.41
C GLY A 326 -1.72 -8.38 -0.98
N SER A 327 -1.52 -8.59 0.33
CA SER A 327 -1.28 -9.91 0.90
C SER A 327 -2.55 -10.75 0.94
N VAL A 328 -2.37 -12.07 0.96
CA VAL A 328 -3.43 -13.06 1.09
C VAL A 328 -3.08 -14.03 2.20
N ASP A 329 -3.95 -14.21 3.19
CA ASP A 329 -3.74 -15.26 4.18
C ASP A 329 -3.87 -16.64 3.53
N VAL A 330 -2.81 -17.44 3.60
CA VAL A 330 -2.75 -18.81 3.03
C VAL A 330 -2.90 -19.89 4.11
N ALA A 331 -2.71 -19.53 5.36
CA ALA A 331 -2.80 -20.42 6.52
C ALA A 331 -3.31 -19.67 7.76
N ARG A 332 -3.71 -20.42 8.77
CA ARG A 332 -4.06 -19.89 10.11
C ARG A 332 -2.80 -19.93 10.98
N LEU A 333 -2.04 -18.85 10.99
CA LEU A 333 -0.84 -18.70 11.81
C LEU A 333 -1.17 -18.05 13.16
N ASP A 334 -1.98 -17.01 13.12
CA ASP A 334 -2.43 -16.21 14.26
C ASP A 334 -3.96 -16.19 14.33
N PRO A 335 -4.57 -15.75 15.45
CA PRO A 335 -6.03 -15.75 15.63
C PRO A 335 -6.82 -15.00 14.55
N TRP A 336 -6.22 -13.98 13.92
CA TRP A 336 -6.84 -13.16 12.88
C TRP A 336 -6.62 -13.70 11.46
N ASN A 337 -5.68 -14.63 11.24
CA ASN A 337 -5.44 -15.18 9.92
C ASN A 337 -6.59 -16.09 9.49
N VAL A 338 -7.24 -15.72 8.41
CA VAL A 338 -8.31 -16.52 7.77
C VAL A 338 -7.93 -16.71 6.31
N PRO A 339 -7.72 -17.96 5.82
CA PRO A 339 -7.39 -18.20 4.41
C PRO A 339 -8.32 -17.44 3.48
N GLY A 340 -7.75 -16.63 2.56
CA GLY A 340 -8.46 -15.72 1.69
C GLY A 340 -8.69 -14.31 2.27
N ARG A 341 -8.30 -13.99 3.52
CA ARG A 341 -8.23 -12.61 3.98
C ARG A 341 -7.23 -11.86 3.11
N TYR A 342 -7.67 -10.74 2.52
CA TYR A 342 -6.89 -9.94 1.58
C TYR A 342 -6.81 -8.48 2.06
N GLY A 343 -5.68 -7.85 1.85
CA GLY A 343 -5.44 -6.44 2.16
C GLY A 343 -3.96 -6.15 2.36
N TRP A 344 -3.64 -5.04 3.02
CA TRP A 344 -2.24 -4.71 3.31
C TRP A 344 -2.09 -3.80 4.51
N ILE A 345 -0.83 -3.50 4.84
CA ILE A 345 -0.42 -2.53 5.85
C ILE A 345 0.33 -1.36 5.19
N GLY A 346 0.22 -0.18 5.77
CA GLY A 346 0.91 1.03 5.32
C GLY A 346 1.96 1.48 6.33
N GLY A 347 3.15 1.82 5.83
CA GLY A 347 4.28 2.25 6.65
C GLY A 347 3.99 3.45 7.56
N THR A 348 2.95 4.21 7.28
CA THR A 348 2.44 5.31 8.12
C THR A 348 1.59 4.85 9.32
N GLY A 349 1.58 3.54 9.61
CA GLY A 349 0.81 2.95 10.71
C GLY A 349 -0.63 2.64 10.36
N THR A 350 -0.91 2.32 9.11
CA THR A 350 -2.25 2.02 8.61
C THR A 350 -2.41 0.56 8.22
N ALA A 351 -3.62 0.01 8.34
CA ALA A 351 -3.91 -1.37 7.95
C ALA A 351 -5.36 -1.49 7.47
N ALA A 352 -5.59 -2.19 6.38
CA ALA A 352 -6.94 -2.45 5.93
C ALA A 352 -7.06 -3.80 5.22
N HIS A 353 -8.08 -4.58 5.58
CA HIS A 353 -8.29 -5.92 5.06
C HIS A 353 -9.77 -6.25 4.88
N VAL A 354 -10.02 -7.12 3.94
CA VAL A 354 -11.31 -7.80 3.75
C VAL A 354 -11.19 -9.27 4.11
N VAL A 355 -12.20 -9.83 4.74
CA VAL A 355 -12.29 -11.26 5.12
C VAL A 355 -13.53 -11.83 4.47
N PRO A 356 -13.44 -12.38 3.24
CA PRO A 356 -14.62 -12.89 2.51
C PRO A 356 -15.39 -13.94 3.28
N ALA A 357 -14.70 -14.83 4.00
CA ALA A 357 -15.32 -15.91 4.77
C ALA A 357 -16.31 -15.43 5.86
N THR A 358 -16.16 -14.20 6.33
CA THR A 358 -17.02 -13.61 7.38
C THR A 358 -17.75 -12.33 6.94
N GLY A 359 -17.51 -11.89 5.69
CA GLY A 359 -18.06 -10.62 5.19
C GLY A 359 -17.57 -9.40 5.97
N THR A 360 -16.33 -9.45 6.47
CA THR A 360 -15.77 -8.40 7.33
C THR A 360 -14.80 -7.50 6.57
N VAL A 361 -14.91 -6.18 6.80
CA VAL A 361 -13.90 -5.17 6.45
C VAL A 361 -13.30 -4.62 7.73
N THR A 362 -11.99 -4.53 7.79
CA THR A 362 -11.27 -3.91 8.92
C THR A 362 -10.39 -2.78 8.42
N VAL A 363 -10.43 -1.62 9.07
CA VAL A 363 -9.59 -0.46 8.76
C VAL A 363 -9.04 0.11 10.06
N LEU A 364 -7.72 0.25 10.15
CA LEU A 364 -7.01 0.94 11.22
C LEU A 364 -6.14 2.03 10.59
N LEU A 365 -6.38 3.27 10.98
CA LEU A 365 -5.61 4.42 10.52
C LEU A 365 -4.97 5.10 11.72
N THR A 366 -3.65 5.26 11.70
CA THR A 366 -2.88 5.95 12.74
C THR A 366 -1.95 6.99 12.11
N GLN A 367 -1.26 7.73 12.95
CA GLN A 367 -0.37 8.84 12.57
C GLN A 367 1.10 8.52 12.79
N ARG A 368 1.42 7.28 13.18
CA ARG A 368 2.76 6.89 13.57
C ARG A 368 3.40 5.95 12.57
N GLU A 369 4.59 6.33 12.09
CA GLU A 369 5.41 5.48 11.24
C GLU A 369 5.74 4.14 11.90
N MET A 370 5.67 3.07 11.11
CA MET A 370 6.12 1.75 11.54
C MET A 370 7.64 1.74 11.67
N ALA A 371 8.14 1.19 12.77
CA ALA A 371 9.58 1.09 13.03
C ALA A 371 10.27 0.01 12.17
N SER A 372 9.53 -0.90 11.59
CA SER A 372 10.02 -2.01 10.77
C SER A 372 8.97 -2.46 9.76
N PRO A 373 9.32 -3.27 8.76
CA PRO A 373 8.35 -3.85 7.84
C PRO A 373 7.33 -4.81 8.47
N THR A 374 7.58 -5.27 9.70
CA THR A 374 6.70 -6.21 10.43
C THR A 374 5.56 -5.46 11.12
N SER A 375 4.41 -6.13 11.21
CA SER A 375 3.18 -5.55 11.79
C SER A 375 3.35 -5.16 13.26
N PRO A 376 3.09 -3.90 13.66
CA PRO A 376 3.12 -3.44 15.05
C PRO A 376 2.12 -4.18 15.95
N GLU A 377 2.35 -4.14 17.27
CA GLU A 377 1.49 -4.78 18.26
C GLU A 377 0.04 -4.27 18.19
N LEU A 378 -0.15 -2.95 18.04
CA LEU A 378 -1.48 -2.36 17.89
C LEU A 378 -2.27 -2.96 16.72
N MET A 379 -1.62 -3.19 15.57
CA MET A 379 -2.30 -3.83 14.42
C MET A 379 -2.71 -5.27 14.75
N ARG A 380 -1.84 -6.03 15.43
CA ARG A 380 -2.11 -7.42 15.84
C ARG A 380 -3.25 -7.50 16.86
N GLU A 381 -3.30 -6.59 17.81
CA GLU A 381 -4.40 -6.46 18.79
C GLU A 381 -5.72 -6.08 18.09
N PHE A 382 -5.68 -5.11 17.17
CA PHE A 382 -6.83 -4.69 16.40
C PHE A 382 -7.40 -5.84 15.54
N TRP A 383 -6.55 -6.58 14.85
CA TRP A 383 -6.98 -7.74 14.07
C TRP A 383 -7.54 -8.86 14.95
N THR A 384 -6.92 -9.12 16.11
CA THR A 384 -7.42 -10.09 17.09
C THR A 384 -8.81 -9.67 17.58
N TYR A 385 -9.00 -8.38 17.89
CA TYR A 385 -10.31 -7.83 18.25
C TYR A 385 -11.34 -8.08 17.14
N ALA A 386 -11.02 -7.71 15.91
CA ALA A 386 -11.91 -7.87 14.78
C ALA A 386 -12.28 -9.33 14.48
N ALA A 387 -11.35 -10.27 14.70
CA ALA A 387 -11.59 -11.69 14.49
C ALA A 387 -12.52 -12.34 15.51
N THR A 388 -12.75 -11.70 16.67
CA THR A 388 -13.63 -12.18 17.75
C THR A 388 -15.04 -11.59 17.71
N ARG A 389 -15.34 -10.77 16.74
CA ARG A 389 -16.65 -10.09 16.51
C ARG A 389 -17.38 -10.67 15.31
#